data_48c9fef58d22c977ba903de40db116a0
#
_entry.id   48c9fef58d22c977ba903de40db116a0
#
_cell.length_a   1.000
_cell.length_b   1.000
_cell.length_c   1.000
_cell.angle_alpha   90.00
_cell.angle_beta   90.00
_cell.angle_gamma   90.00
#
_symmetry.space_group_name_H-M   'P 1'
#
loop_
_entity.id
_entity.type
_entity.pdbx_description
1 polymer ?
#
loop_
_entity_poly.entity_id
_entity_poly.type
_entity_poly.pdbx_seq_one_letter_code
_entity_poly.pdbx_strand_id
1 'polypeptide(L)'
;SEVNEKYKSPIWFLNNEKEFNILENFSFNMILNLANVCNAESPEILWGFIENYYPDIDRKQFPLIQKLLEYGVEYYKKFVLPKKKYRSPNDLEREGFTKLIQTLETLDNKSEAEEIQTKIYEIGMELKFSNLKDWFSGFYQVVLGQEQGPRLGSFIKFYGIKQTIELLKEKVK
;
A
#
# COMPACT_ATOMS: atom_id res chain seq x y z
N SER A 1 -22.25 -34.67 5.33
CA SER A 1 -20.80 -34.65 5.24
C SER A 1 -20.27 -33.43 5.98
N GLU A 2 -19.12 -33.55 6.65
CA GLU A 2 -18.48 -32.51 7.47
C GLU A 2 -18.30 -31.16 6.75
N VAL A 3 -18.14 -31.15 5.45
CA VAL A 3 -18.00 -29.94 4.62
C VAL A 3 -19.26 -29.08 4.64
N ASN A 4 -20.44 -29.70 4.69
CA ASN A 4 -21.72 -28.99 4.65
C ASN A 4 -22.10 -28.35 6.01
N GLU A 5 -21.58 -28.85 7.12
CA GLU A 5 -21.85 -28.29 8.45
C GLU A 5 -20.97 -27.06 8.76
N LYS A 6 -19.74 -27.05 8.24
CA LYS A 6 -18.81 -25.93 8.38
C LYS A 6 -19.37 -24.63 7.77
N TYR A 7 -20.08 -24.74 6.66
CA TYR A 7 -20.69 -23.59 5.96
C TYR A 7 -21.99 -23.08 6.60
N LYS A 8 -22.55 -23.81 7.56
CA LYS A 8 -23.79 -23.45 8.28
C LYS A 8 -23.54 -22.79 9.63
N SER A 9 -22.27 -22.70 10.07
CA SER A 9 -21.91 -22.06 11.34
C SER A 9 -21.99 -20.53 11.23
N PRO A 10 -22.71 -19.84 12.14
CA PRO A 10 -22.71 -18.38 12.21
C PRO A 10 -21.29 -17.80 12.38
N ILE A 11 -20.40 -18.50 13.05
CA ILE A 11 -19.00 -18.10 13.25
C ILE A 11 -18.24 -18.10 11.92
N TRP A 12 -18.51 -19.10 11.07
CA TRP A 12 -17.90 -19.16 9.74
C TRP A 12 -18.34 -17.98 8.87
N PHE A 13 -19.61 -17.61 8.87
CA PHE A 13 -20.13 -16.45 8.19
C PHE A 13 -19.50 -15.14 8.70
N LEU A 14 -19.39 -14.97 10.02
CA LEU A 14 -18.78 -13.79 10.62
C LEU A 14 -17.29 -13.67 10.29
N ASN A 15 -16.55 -14.77 10.28
CA ASN A 15 -15.14 -14.74 9.92
C ASN A 15 -14.93 -14.46 8.43
N ASN A 16 -15.78 -14.98 7.56
CA ASN A 16 -15.69 -14.69 6.13
C ASN A 16 -16.04 -13.23 5.80
N GLU A 17 -17.06 -12.69 6.44
CA GLU A 17 -17.41 -11.27 6.25
C GLU A 17 -16.25 -10.36 6.71
N LYS A 18 -15.66 -10.64 7.86
CA LYS A 18 -14.46 -9.92 8.34
C LYS A 18 -13.28 -10.08 7.38
N GLU A 19 -13.04 -11.29 6.90
CA GLU A 19 -11.97 -11.59 5.95
C GLU A 19 -12.20 -10.86 4.63
N PHE A 20 -13.42 -10.82 4.12
CA PHE A 20 -13.79 -10.04 2.95
C PHE A 20 -13.51 -8.55 3.14
N ASN A 21 -13.92 -7.98 4.26
CA ASN A 21 -13.70 -6.57 4.58
C ASN A 21 -12.21 -6.23 4.67
N ILE A 22 -11.39 -7.13 5.22
CA ILE A 22 -9.94 -6.98 5.25
C ILE A 22 -9.37 -6.99 3.84
N LEU A 23 -9.80 -7.92 2.99
CA LEU A 23 -9.32 -8.08 1.62
C LEU A 23 -9.82 -7.00 0.66
N GLU A 24 -10.89 -6.28 0.97
CA GLU A 24 -11.28 -5.07 0.23
C GLU A 24 -10.22 -3.98 0.37
N ASN A 25 -9.66 -3.80 1.55
CA ASN A 25 -8.61 -2.82 1.83
C ASN A 25 -7.22 -3.36 1.44
N PHE A 26 -6.92 -4.59 1.84
CA PHE A 26 -5.66 -5.28 1.54
C PHE A 26 -5.86 -6.27 0.40
N SER A 27 -6.21 -5.74 -0.79
CA SER A 27 -6.29 -6.55 -2.01
C SER A 27 -4.94 -7.16 -2.35
N PHE A 28 -4.92 -8.20 -3.20
CA PHE A 28 -3.66 -8.81 -3.65
C PHE A 28 -2.72 -7.77 -4.28
N ASN A 29 -3.25 -6.84 -5.07
CA ASN A 29 -2.45 -5.75 -5.64
C ASN A 29 -1.84 -4.84 -4.57
N MET A 30 -2.61 -4.49 -3.52
CA MET A 30 -2.08 -3.72 -2.39
C MET A 30 -1.00 -4.50 -1.64
N ILE A 31 -1.21 -5.78 -1.39
CA ILE A 31 -0.23 -6.68 -0.76
C ILE A 31 1.08 -6.70 -1.57
N LEU A 32 1.02 -6.83 -2.89
CA LEU A 32 2.19 -6.78 -3.76
C LEU A 32 2.95 -5.46 -3.66
N ASN A 33 2.24 -4.34 -3.64
CA ASN A 33 2.86 -3.03 -3.54
C ASN A 33 3.47 -2.76 -2.17
N LEU A 34 2.84 -3.23 -1.10
CA LEU A 34 3.42 -3.20 0.24
C LEU A 34 4.67 -4.10 0.34
N ALA A 35 4.62 -5.30 -0.23
CA ALA A 35 5.78 -6.18 -0.31
C ALA A 35 6.93 -5.53 -1.08
N ASN A 36 6.62 -4.83 -2.17
CA ASN A 36 7.59 -4.13 -2.99
C ASN A 36 8.28 -2.98 -2.24
N VAL A 37 7.51 -2.11 -1.60
CA VAL A 37 8.08 -0.92 -0.92
C VAL A 37 8.97 -1.27 0.26
N CYS A 38 8.68 -2.34 0.97
CA CYS A 38 9.47 -2.77 2.13
C CYS A 38 10.43 -3.93 1.83
N ASN A 39 10.58 -4.34 0.58
CA ASN A 39 11.41 -5.48 0.17
C ASN A 39 11.12 -6.73 1.01
N ALA A 40 9.86 -7.12 1.10
CA ALA A 40 9.40 -8.15 2.02
C ALA A 40 10.09 -9.50 1.80
N GLU A 41 10.71 -10.01 2.86
CA GLU A 41 11.33 -11.32 2.91
C GLU A 41 10.35 -12.40 3.39
N SER A 42 9.34 -12.01 4.17
CA SER A 42 8.38 -12.91 4.78
C SER A 42 7.01 -12.25 4.97
N PRO A 43 5.94 -13.04 5.18
CA PRO A 43 4.60 -12.53 5.46
C PRO A 43 4.49 -11.67 6.72
N GLU A 44 5.40 -11.81 7.68
CA GLU A 44 5.36 -11.11 8.97
C GLU A 44 5.27 -9.58 8.82
N ILE A 45 6.07 -9.02 7.93
CA ILE A 45 6.07 -7.57 7.71
C ILE A 45 4.72 -7.08 7.14
N LEU A 46 4.10 -7.88 6.30
CA LEU A 46 2.79 -7.58 5.72
C LEU A 46 1.67 -7.66 6.76
N TRP A 47 1.74 -8.64 7.66
CA TRP A 47 0.85 -8.70 8.83
C TRP A 47 0.95 -7.44 9.68
N GLY A 48 2.14 -6.87 9.83
CA GLY A 48 2.34 -5.63 10.56
C GLY A 48 1.49 -4.48 10.04
N PHE A 49 1.36 -4.32 8.72
CA PHE A 49 0.47 -3.31 8.13
C PHE A 49 -1.01 -3.59 8.40
N ILE A 50 -1.42 -4.85 8.30
CA ILE A 50 -2.80 -5.27 8.57
C ILE A 50 -3.14 -5.03 10.05
N GLU A 51 -2.26 -5.39 10.96
CA GLU A 51 -2.46 -5.20 12.40
C GLU A 51 -2.46 -3.73 12.81
N ASN A 52 -1.70 -2.88 12.15
CA ASN A 52 -1.76 -1.43 12.38
C ASN A 52 -3.13 -0.85 12.00
N TYR A 53 -3.75 -1.40 10.96
CA TYR A 53 -5.07 -0.95 10.50
C TYR A 53 -6.21 -1.61 11.26
N TYR A 54 -6.04 -2.88 11.65
CA TYR A 54 -6.99 -3.68 12.43
C TYR A 54 -6.34 -4.16 13.74
N PRO A 55 -6.22 -3.30 14.78
CA PRO A 55 -5.46 -3.62 15.99
C PRO A 55 -5.95 -4.86 16.75
N ASP A 56 -7.23 -5.20 16.62
CA ASP A 56 -7.85 -6.33 17.34
C ASP A 56 -7.88 -7.63 16.52
N ILE A 57 -7.16 -7.67 15.38
CA ILE A 57 -7.14 -8.85 14.53
C ILE A 57 -6.38 -10.01 15.19
N ASP A 58 -6.96 -11.20 15.18
CA ASP A 58 -6.27 -12.44 15.54
C ASP A 58 -5.90 -13.21 14.27
N ARG A 59 -4.63 -13.23 13.93
CA ARG A 59 -4.10 -13.90 12.72
C ARG A 59 -4.56 -15.34 12.57
N LYS A 60 -4.73 -16.05 13.68
CA LYS A 60 -5.12 -17.47 13.70
C LYS A 60 -6.51 -17.71 13.13
N GLN A 61 -7.35 -16.68 13.13
CA GLN A 61 -8.71 -16.75 12.59
C GLN A 61 -8.76 -16.56 11.08
N PHE A 62 -7.63 -16.16 10.44
CA PHE A 62 -7.58 -15.79 9.03
C PHE A 62 -6.49 -16.55 8.26
N PRO A 63 -6.58 -17.91 8.20
CA PRO A 63 -5.57 -18.72 7.50
C PRO A 63 -5.51 -18.44 6.00
N LEU A 64 -6.60 -17.98 5.38
CA LEU A 64 -6.60 -17.60 3.97
C LEU A 64 -5.77 -16.34 3.74
N ILE A 65 -5.88 -15.35 4.63
CA ILE A 65 -5.03 -14.16 4.57
C ILE A 65 -3.56 -14.55 4.70
N GLN A 66 -3.22 -15.41 5.66
CA GLN A 66 -1.85 -15.93 5.80
C GLN A 66 -1.32 -16.51 4.50
N LYS A 67 -2.08 -17.36 3.82
CA LYS A 67 -1.70 -17.95 2.54
C LYS A 67 -1.55 -16.90 1.44
N LEU A 68 -2.43 -15.90 1.42
CA LEU A 68 -2.38 -14.82 0.45
C LEU A 68 -1.13 -13.96 0.63
N LEU A 69 -0.73 -13.69 1.88
CA LEU A 69 0.49 -12.96 2.19
C LEU A 69 1.74 -13.76 1.78
N GLU A 70 1.77 -15.06 2.08
CA GLU A 70 2.85 -15.97 1.63
C GLU A 70 2.98 -15.96 0.10
N TYR A 71 1.86 -16.10 -0.60
CA TYR A 71 1.82 -16.06 -2.05
C TYR A 71 2.26 -14.70 -2.60
N GLY A 72 1.83 -13.62 -1.96
CA GLY A 72 2.23 -12.26 -2.33
C GLY A 72 3.74 -12.02 -2.22
N VAL A 73 4.37 -12.48 -1.16
CA VAL A 73 5.83 -12.40 -0.99
C VAL A 73 6.55 -13.21 -2.06
N GLU A 74 6.12 -14.44 -2.33
CA GLU A 74 6.72 -15.28 -3.36
C GLU A 74 6.54 -14.68 -4.77
N TYR A 75 5.35 -14.16 -5.06
CA TYR A 75 5.07 -13.48 -6.32
C TYR A 75 5.97 -12.24 -6.49
N TYR A 76 6.09 -11.42 -5.44
CA TYR A 76 6.98 -10.27 -5.42
C TYR A 76 8.42 -10.67 -5.76
N LYS A 77 8.98 -11.66 -5.07
CA LYS A 77 10.35 -12.14 -5.28
C LYS A 77 10.58 -12.67 -6.70
N LYS A 78 9.61 -13.39 -7.23
CA LYS A 78 9.72 -14.06 -8.53
C LYS A 78 9.48 -13.16 -9.72
N PHE A 79 8.49 -12.28 -9.64
CA PHE A 79 7.98 -11.55 -10.80
C PHE A 79 8.11 -10.03 -10.72
N VAL A 80 8.18 -9.46 -9.54
CA VAL A 80 8.29 -8.00 -9.34
C VAL A 80 9.74 -7.60 -9.16
N LEU A 81 10.42 -8.18 -8.19
CA LEU A 81 11.81 -7.83 -7.84
C LEU A 81 12.77 -7.87 -9.03
N PRO A 82 12.77 -8.89 -9.92
CA PRO A 82 13.68 -8.93 -11.05
C PRO A 82 13.49 -7.81 -12.08
N LYS A 83 12.29 -7.23 -12.15
CA LYS A 83 11.94 -6.14 -13.07
C LYS A 83 12.01 -4.77 -12.44
N LYS A 84 12.19 -4.70 -11.14
CA LYS A 84 12.20 -3.47 -10.36
C LYS A 84 13.39 -2.59 -10.75
N LYS A 85 13.12 -1.35 -11.15
CA LYS A 85 14.14 -0.42 -11.59
C LYS A 85 13.81 0.98 -11.09
N TYR A 86 14.60 1.47 -10.16
CA TYR A 86 14.49 2.82 -9.66
C TYR A 86 15.16 3.84 -10.57
N ARG A 87 14.72 5.07 -10.50
CA ARG A 87 15.40 6.24 -11.05
C ARG A 87 15.38 7.39 -10.05
N SER A 88 16.24 8.37 -10.26
CA SER A 88 16.21 9.59 -9.47
C SER A 88 15.04 10.49 -9.93
N PRO A 89 14.45 11.28 -9.01
CA PRO A 89 13.44 12.25 -9.39
C PRO A 89 14.05 13.38 -10.24
N ASN A 90 13.29 13.91 -11.18
CA ASN A 90 13.62 15.17 -11.81
C ASN A 90 13.29 16.35 -10.89
N ASP A 91 13.63 17.59 -11.29
CA ASP A 91 13.46 18.77 -10.44
C ASP A 91 12.00 19.03 -10.07
N LEU A 92 11.07 18.85 -11.02
CA LEU A 92 9.64 19.04 -10.78
C LEU A 92 9.08 17.96 -9.83
N GLU A 93 9.48 16.73 -10.03
CA GLU A 93 9.11 15.62 -9.12
C GLU A 93 9.68 15.82 -7.72
N ARG A 94 10.91 16.29 -7.61
CA ARG A 94 11.55 16.61 -6.32
C ARG A 94 10.78 17.70 -5.58
N GLU A 95 10.35 18.73 -6.28
CA GLU A 95 9.49 19.77 -5.73
C GLU A 95 8.15 19.19 -5.27
N GLY A 96 7.54 18.33 -6.09
CA GLY A 96 6.30 17.62 -5.77
C GLY A 96 6.43 16.75 -4.53
N PHE A 97 7.50 15.98 -4.42
CA PHE A 97 7.75 15.14 -3.23
C PHE A 97 7.99 15.99 -1.97
N THR A 98 8.67 17.11 -2.10
CA THR A 98 8.86 18.06 -0.98
C THR A 98 7.50 18.61 -0.49
N LYS A 99 6.64 19.03 -1.42
CA LYS A 99 5.27 19.48 -1.08
C LYS A 99 4.43 18.36 -0.48
N LEU A 100 4.58 17.14 -0.99
CA LEU A 100 3.86 15.97 -0.45
C LEU A 100 4.31 15.66 0.98
N ILE A 101 5.60 15.72 1.29
CA ILE A 101 6.11 15.58 2.65
C ILE A 101 5.46 16.61 3.57
N GLN A 102 5.50 17.90 3.20
CA GLN A 102 4.91 18.99 3.97
C GLN A 102 3.40 18.77 4.20
N THR A 103 2.69 18.32 3.19
CA THR A 103 1.25 18.01 3.27
C THR A 103 0.99 16.85 4.21
N LEU A 104 1.75 15.76 4.08
CA LEU A 104 1.59 14.58 4.94
C LEU A 104 1.93 14.88 6.40
N GLU A 105 2.85 15.80 6.67
CA GLU A 105 3.17 16.26 8.03
C GLU A 105 1.99 16.97 8.72
N THR A 106 1.00 17.46 7.96
CA THR A 106 -0.25 18.04 8.50
C THR A 106 -1.35 17.01 8.76
N LEU A 107 -1.16 15.76 8.32
CA LEU A 107 -2.14 14.68 8.41
C LEU A 107 -1.75 13.67 9.51
N ASP A 108 -2.70 12.85 9.90
CA ASP A 108 -2.49 11.77 10.88
C ASP A 108 -3.13 10.45 10.41
N ASN A 109 -3.02 9.43 11.26
CA ASN A 109 -3.56 8.09 10.96
C ASN A 109 -5.09 8.04 10.82
N LYS A 110 -5.80 9.10 11.19
CA LYS A 110 -7.26 9.22 11.04
C LYS A 110 -7.65 9.79 9.67
N SER A 111 -6.69 10.39 8.95
CA SER A 111 -6.95 10.91 7.61
C SER A 111 -7.34 9.78 6.66
N GLU A 112 -8.41 10.00 5.91
CA GLU A 112 -8.94 8.99 4.98
C GLU A 112 -8.13 8.93 3.68
N ALA A 113 -8.14 7.77 3.03
CA ALA A 113 -7.44 7.56 1.76
C ALA A 113 -7.85 8.56 0.68
N GLU A 114 -9.13 8.93 0.63
CA GLU A 114 -9.66 9.93 -0.31
C GLU A 114 -9.08 11.32 -0.06
N GLU A 115 -8.94 11.73 1.19
CA GLU A 115 -8.32 13.00 1.56
C GLU A 115 -6.87 13.05 1.09
N ILE A 116 -6.11 12.00 1.36
CA ILE A 116 -4.72 11.87 0.91
C ILE A 116 -4.64 11.91 -0.62
N GLN A 117 -5.51 11.18 -1.31
CA GLN A 117 -5.57 11.16 -2.77
C GLN A 117 -5.84 12.55 -3.36
N THR A 118 -6.79 13.28 -2.78
CA THR A 118 -7.13 14.64 -3.19
C THR A 118 -5.94 15.58 -3.03
N LYS A 119 -5.23 15.51 -1.92
CA LYS A 119 -4.01 16.30 -1.69
C LYS A 119 -2.92 16.03 -2.70
N ILE A 120 -2.71 14.77 -3.08
CA ILE A 120 -1.74 14.39 -4.11
C ILE A 120 -2.13 15.00 -5.46
N TYR A 121 -3.40 14.95 -5.80
CA TYR A 121 -3.95 15.55 -7.01
C TYR A 121 -3.74 17.06 -7.06
N GLU A 122 -4.04 17.75 -5.96
CA GLU A 122 -3.85 19.18 -5.82
C GLU A 122 -2.39 19.59 -6.05
N ILE A 123 -1.44 18.83 -5.51
CA ILE A 123 -0.01 19.09 -5.72
C ILE A 123 0.35 18.98 -7.21
N GLY A 124 -0.11 17.93 -7.88
CA GLY A 124 0.15 17.75 -9.32
C GLY A 124 -0.43 18.87 -10.18
N MET A 125 -1.61 19.37 -9.83
CA MET A 125 -2.26 20.48 -10.49
C MET A 125 -1.53 21.81 -10.23
N GLU A 126 -1.12 22.06 -9.00
CA GLU A 126 -0.39 23.27 -8.60
C GLU A 126 0.95 23.37 -9.32
N LEU A 127 1.70 22.30 -9.42
CA LEU A 127 3.01 22.24 -10.06
C LEU A 127 2.95 22.21 -11.59
N LYS A 128 1.74 22.17 -12.15
CA LYS A 128 1.52 22.22 -13.61
C LYS A 128 2.27 21.15 -14.38
N PHE A 129 2.23 19.90 -13.90
CA PHE A 129 2.68 18.78 -14.71
C PHE A 129 1.95 18.80 -16.06
N SER A 130 2.67 18.60 -17.15
CA SER A 130 2.10 18.58 -18.49
C SER A 130 0.97 17.58 -18.65
N ASN A 131 1.08 16.45 -17.93
CA ASN A 131 0.06 15.45 -17.78
C ASN A 131 0.11 14.97 -16.30
N LEU A 132 -1.03 14.99 -15.64
CA LEU A 132 -1.13 14.53 -14.25
C LEU A 132 -0.67 13.07 -14.08
N LYS A 133 -0.83 12.27 -15.14
CA LYS A 133 -0.30 10.90 -15.18
C LYS A 133 1.22 10.87 -14.96
N ASP A 134 1.95 11.88 -15.43
CA ASP A 134 3.41 11.94 -15.25
C ASP A 134 3.81 12.13 -13.79
N TRP A 135 3.02 12.87 -13.03
CA TRP A 135 3.19 13.01 -11.58
C TRP A 135 3.06 11.65 -10.86
N PHE A 136 2.00 10.90 -11.14
CA PHE A 136 1.80 9.58 -10.56
C PHE A 136 2.85 8.58 -11.02
N SER A 137 3.18 8.55 -12.31
CA SER A 137 4.24 7.70 -12.85
C SER A 137 5.59 8.00 -12.21
N GLY A 138 5.89 9.27 -11.97
CA GLY A 138 7.09 9.71 -11.27
C GLY A 138 7.19 9.10 -9.88
N PHE A 139 6.10 9.12 -9.12
CA PHE A 139 6.06 8.47 -7.82
C PHE A 139 6.35 6.96 -7.94
N TYR A 140 5.67 6.27 -8.83
CA TYR A 140 5.85 4.83 -9.00
C TYR A 140 7.29 4.47 -9.41
N GLN A 141 7.85 5.18 -10.34
CA GLN A 141 9.21 4.90 -10.85
C GLN A 141 10.29 5.23 -9.82
N VAL A 142 10.17 6.34 -9.12
CA VAL A 142 11.15 6.77 -8.12
C VAL A 142 11.03 6.00 -6.81
N VAL A 143 9.81 5.79 -6.33
CA VAL A 143 9.56 5.24 -4.99
C VAL A 143 9.38 3.74 -5.01
N LEU A 144 8.69 3.19 -6.01
CA LEU A 144 8.40 1.75 -6.11
C LEU A 144 9.27 1.02 -7.13
N GLY A 145 9.97 1.75 -8.00
CA GLY A 145 10.77 1.15 -9.06
C GLY A 145 9.92 0.46 -10.15
N GLN A 146 8.69 0.90 -10.34
CA GLN A 146 7.71 0.35 -11.28
C GLN A 146 7.11 1.44 -12.17
N GLU A 147 6.66 1.05 -13.38
CA GLU A 147 5.96 1.95 -14.32
C GLU A 147 4.55 2.32 -13.81
N GLN A 148 3.91 1.40 -13.11
CA GLN A 148 2.56 1.52 -12.58
C GLN A 148 2.53 1.15 -11.11
N GLY A 149 1.47 1.54 -10.42
CA GLY A 149 1.34 1.25 -9.00
C GLY A 149 -0.09 1.37 -8.50
N PRO A 150 -0.28 1.26 -7.19
CA PRO A 150 -1.58 1.33 -6.55
C PRO A 150 -2.13 2.76 -6.58
N ARG A 151 -3.39 2.89 -6.20
CA ARG A 151 -3.97 4.19 -5.87
C ARG A 151 -3.23 4.77 -4.67
N LEU A 152 -2.57 5.94 -4.85
CA LEU A 152 -1.61 6.45 -3.88
C LEU A 152 -2.21 6.81 -2.52
N GLY A 153 -3.43 7.34 -2.50
CA GLY A 153 -4.11 7.65 -1.24
C GLY A 153 -4.29 6.42 -0.35
N SER A 154 -4.75 5.32 -0.94
CA SER A 154 -4.90 4.04 -0.25
C SER A 154 -3.55 3.43 0.14
N PHE A 155 -2.58 3.48 -0.77
CA PHE A 155 -1.23 2.97 -0.49
C PHE A 155 -0.58 3.69 0.70
N ILE A 156 -0.63 5.02 0.72
CA ILE A 156 -0.07 5.82 1.82
C ILE A 156 -0.81 5.54 3.12
N LYS A 157 -2.13 5.38 3.08
CA LYS A 157 -2.94 5.03 4.24
C LYS A 157 -2.47 3.71 4.87
N PHE A 158 -2.28 2.66 4.07
CA PHE A 158 -1.92 1.32 4.57
C PHE A 158 -0.43 1.15 4.85
N TYR A 159 0.42 1.76 4.07
CA TYR A 159 1.86 1.81 4.34
C TYR A 159 2.17 2.63 5.59
N GLY A 160 1.48 3.73 5.77
CA GLY A 160 1.60 4.65 6.88
C GLY A 160 2.13 6.02 6.46
N ILE A 161 1.51 7.08 6.98
CA ILE A 161 1.89 8.47 6.67
C ILE A 161 3.34 8.72 7.09
N LYS A 162 3.71 8.33 8.30
CA LYS A 162 5.04 8.51 8.85
C LYS A 162 6.11 7.78 8.03
N GLN A 163 5.85 6.54 7.69
CA GLN A 163 6.73 5.71 6.86
C GLN A 163 6.89 6.30 5.45
N THR A 164 5.80 6.84 4.88
CA THR A 164 5.85 7.51 3.58
C THR A 164 6.70 8.77 3.62
N ILE A 165 6.57 9.59 4.66
CA ILE A 165 7.40 10.78 4.87
C ILE A 165 8.89 10.41 4.90
N GLU A 166 9.26 9.42 5.68
CA GLU A 166 10.66 8.97 5.77
C GLU A 166 11.19 8.47 4.42
N LEU A 167 10.37 7.67 3.71
CA LEU A 167 10.72 7.17 2.39
C LEU A 167 10.93 8.29 1.38
N LEU A 168 10.04 9.28 1.34
CA LEU A 168 10.16 10.44 0.45
C LEU A 168 11.37 11.30 0.78
N LYS A 169 11.68 11.52 2.07
CA LYS A 169 12.86 12.25 2.50
C LYS A 169 14.16 11.63 1.98
N GLU A 170 14.22 10.31 1.85
CA GLU A 170 15.37 9.62 1.24
C GLU A 170 15.48 9.90 -0.26
N LYS A 171 14.34 10.02 -0.95
CA LYS A 171 14.31 10.20 -2.41
C LYS A 171 14.58 11.63 -2.86
N VAL A 172 14.36 12.63 -2.02
CA VAL A 172 14.63 14.05 -2.35
C VAL A 172 16.05 14.50 -2.00
N LYS A 173 16.82 13.68 -1.32
CA LYS A 173 18.26 13.92 -1.09
C LYS A 173 19.01 13.84 -2.42
#